data_d6b98e24c4fe8506cb472b900f49cab4
#
_entry.id   d6b98e24c4fe8506cb472b900f49cab4
#
_cell.length_a   1.000
_cell.length_b   1.000
_cell.length_c   1.000
_cell.angle_alpha   90.00
_cell.angle_beta   90.00
_cell.angle_gamma   90.00
#
_symmetry.space_group_name_H-M   'P 1'
#
loop_
_entity.id
_entity.type
_entity.pdbx_description
1 polymer ?
#
loop_
_entity_poly.entity_id
_entity_poly.type
_entity_poly.pdbx_seq_one_letter_code
_entity_poly.pdbx_strand_id
1 'polypeptide(L)'
;MNLFYKNLIRPFLFRLDAERAHDWACQILSISEQSKITRKFIKIVHSTKRNQIKAFGLSFPNQIGLAAGMDKNGAYPKTFSSLGFGHIEIGTITPQPQTGNAKPRLFRYPKYDALVNRMGFNNDGVEEIVKRIEKIYPKEKRVVPLGINIGKGRKTPIDKAHDDYVSCLRKCYKQADYITINISSPNTPNLRELHQGDLIAPFLQILMETGRDCAKLFNQNTVPLILKISPDESYKSLENIVGRAMDIGFSGVIAANTSVNRFNRKEFEKFELGGLSGKPIETKSVQIIKFLAKLTDYKFPIIGVGGVSNTDSAIRKLDAGACLLQIYSSLVYQGPSFPSQLANSLSHRARKWN
;
A
#
# COMPACT_ATOMS: atom_id res chain seq x y z
N MET A 1 11.57 10.30 -20.57
CA MET A 1 12.05 9.14 -19.78
C MET A 1 11.11 7.93 -19.80
N ASN A 2 9.79 8.08 -19.78
CA ASN A 2 8.87 6.93 -19.91
C ASN A 2 9.06 6.14 -21.21
N LEU A 3 9.36 6.79 -22.34
CA LEU A 3 9.61 6.12 -23.63
C LEU A 3 10.87 5.24 -23.56
N PHE A 4 11.94 5.73 -22.93
CA PHE A 4 13.17 4.95 -22.75
C PHE A 4 12.91 3.68 -21.93
N TYR A 5 12.20 3.81 -20.79
CA TYR A 5 11.82 2.64 -20.00
C TYR A 5 10.94 1.68 -20.80
N LYS A 6 9.89 2.18 -21.44
CA LYS A 6 8.93 1.35 -22.18
C LYS A 6 9.54 0.61 -23.37
N ASN A 7 10.44 1.27 -24.08
CA ASN A 7 10.97 0.74 -25.33
C ASN A 7 12.28 -0.07 -25.19
N LEU A 8 13.05 0.18 -24.12
CA LEU A 8 14.34 -0.48 -23.92
C LEU A 8 14.38 -1.34 -22.66
N ILE A 9 14.08 -0.78 -21.49
CA ILE A 9 14.25 -1.49 -20.21
C ILE A 9 13.14 -2.51 -20.00
N ARG A 10 11.88 -2.12 -20.17
CA ARG A 10 10.72 -2.99 -19.94
C ARG A 10 10.71 -4.23 -20.83
N PRO A 11 10.98 -4.19 -22.16
CA PRO A 11 11.03 -5.39 -22.99
C PRO A 11 12.07 -6.40 -22.52
N PHE A 12 13.23 -5.94 -22.06
CA PHE A 12 14.27 -6.79 -21.49
C PHE A 12 13.79 -7.43 -20.17
N LEU A 13 13.30 -6.64 -19.20
CA LEU A 13 12.80 -7.14 -17.93
C LEU A 13 11.62 -8.11 -18.11
N PHE A 14 10.82 -7.93 -19.16
CA PHE A 14 9.64 -8.75 -19.38
C PHE A 14 9.96 -10.12 -20.02
N ARG A 15 11.19 -10.33 -20.49
CA ARG A 15 11.69 -11.66 -20.86
C ARG A 15 12.06 -12.52 -19.66
N LEU A 16 12.35 -11.90 -18.52
CA LEU A 16 12.64 -12.60 -17.26
C LEU A 16 11.33 -13.05 -16.60
N ASP A 17 11.42 -14.03 -15.69
CA ASP A 17 10.35 -14.29 -14.72
C ASP A 17 10.01 -13.02 -13.94
N ALA A 18 8.73 -12.89 -13.51
CA ALA A 18 8.26 -11.66 -12.88
C ALA A 18 8.97 -11.37 -11.55
N GLU A 19 9.24 -12.40 -10.74
CA GLU A 19 9.91 -12.24 -9.46
C GLU A 19 11.41 -11.99 -9.64
N ARG A 20 12.05 -12.65 -10.61
CA ARG A 20 13.44 -12.35 -10.98
C ARG A 20 13.62 -10.91 -11.47
N ALA A 21 12.71 -10.41 -12.30
CA ALA A 21 12.75 -9.02 -12.74
C ALA A 21 12.59 -8.03 -11.56
N HIS A 22 11.75 -8.39 -10.58
CA HIS A 22 11.62 -7.64 -9.33
C HIS A 22 12.94 -7.65 -8.53
N ASP A 23 13.58 -8.81 -8.38
CA ASP A 23 14.86 -8.93 -7.65
C ASP A 23 15.97 -8.09 -8.31
N TRP A 24 16.03 -8.04 -9.63
CA TRP A 24 16.94 -7.16 -10.37
C TRP A 24 16.65 -5.68 -10.12
N ALA A 25 15.39 -5.29 -10.13
CA ALA A 25 15.00 -3.92 -9.79
C ALA A 25 15.41 -3.58 -8.35
N CYS A 26 15.23 -4.49 -7.40
CA CYS A 26 15.66 -4.35 -6.02
C CYS A 26 17.17 -4.15 -5.87
N GLN A 27 18.00 -4.84 -6.66
CA GLN A 27 19.46 -4.63 -6.66
C GLN A 27 19.82 -3.21 -7.10
N ILE A 28 19.19 -2.69 -8.15
CA ILE A 28 19.40 -1.30 -8.60
C ILE A 28 18.95 -0.30 -7.53
N LEU A 29 17.80 -0.55 -6.90
CA LEU A 29 17.30 0.27 -5.79
C LEU A 29 18.27 0.26 -4.60
N SER A 30 18.89 -0.89 -4.28
CA SER A 30 19.89 -1.03 -3.21
C SER A 30 21.13 -0.17 -3.45
N ILE A 31 21.66 -0.15 -4.67
CA ILE A 31 22.77 0.71 -5.05
C ILE A 31 22.40 2.18 -4.85
N SER A 32 21.21 2.56 -5.31
CA SER A 32 20.71 3.93 -5.16
C SER A 32 20.47 4.30 -3.68
N GLU A 33 19.99 3.37 -2.86
CA GLU A 33 19.73 3.58 -1.44
C GLU A 33 21.01 3.89 -0.65
N GLN A 34 22.12 3.30 -1.03
CA GLN A 34 23.44 3.51 -0.39
C GLN A 34 24.12 4.80 -0.87
N SER A 35 23.90 5.24 -2.10
CA SER A 35 24.57 6.38 -2.72
C SER A 35 23.78 7.70 -2.58
N LYS A 36 24.32 8.66 -1.82
CA LYS A 36 23.74 10.02 -1.72
C LYS A 36 23.74 10.73 -3.08
N ILE A 37 24.78 10.53 -3.87
CA ILE A 37 24.94 11.18 -5.19
C ILE A 37 23.87 10.68 -6.15
N THR A 38 23.70 9.37 -6.23
CA THR A 38 22.68 8.75 -7.10
C THR A 38 21.28 9.22 -6.71
N ARG A 39 20.95 9.24 -5.41
CA ARG A 39 19.63 9.74 -4.96
C ARG A 39 19.43 11.22 -5.26
N LYS A 40 20.48 12.06 -5.12
CA LYS A 40 20.39 13.49 -5.49
C LYS A 40 20.08 13.65 -6.99
N PHE A 41 20.74 12.89 -7.85
CA PHE A 41 20.48 12.87 -9.27
C PHE A 41 19.03 12.39 -9.57
N ILE A 42 18.61 11.27 -9.00
CA ILE A 42 17.23 10.75 -9.13
C ILE A 42 16.22 11.83 -8.72
N LYS A 43 16.44 12.50 -7.59
CA LYS A 43 15.54 13.56 -7.07
C LYS A 43 15.44 14.77 -8.01
N ILE A 44 16.54 15.15 -8.66
CA ILE A 44 16.52 16.25 -9.65
C ILE A 44 15.68 15.85 -10.87
N VAL A 45 15.93 14.65 -11.39
CA VAL A 45 15.23 14.13 -12.57
C VAL A 45 13.74 13.87 -12.31
N HIS A 46 13.38 13.49 -11.10
CA HIS A 46 12.01 13.16 -10.68
C HIS A 46 11.41 14.24 -9.75
N SER A 47 11.82 15.49 -9.91
CA SER A 47 11.29 16.59 -9.11
C SER A 47 9.77 16.72 -9.26
N THR A 48 9.10 17.00 -8.15
CA THR A 48 7.65 17.22 -8.13
C THR A 48 7.32 18.64 -7.69
N LYS A 49 6.28 19.21 -8.28
CA LYS A 49 5.66 20.44 -7.78
C LYS A 49 5.02 20.11 -6.42
N ARG A 50 5.25 20.96 -5.42
CA ARG A 50 4.60 20.81 -4.12
C ARG A 50 3.10 21.07 -4.24
N ASN A 51 2.31 20.08 -3.88
CA ASN A 51 0.88 20.20 -3.72
C ASN A 51 0.52 19.51 -2.40
N GLN A 52 0.72 20.25 -1.30
CA GLN A 52 0.62 19.72 0.04
C GLN A 52 -0.81 19.29 0.37
N ILE A 53 -0.98 18.02 0.71
CA ILE A 53 -2.24 17.43 1.14
C ILE A 53 -2.17 17.14 2.63
N LYS A 54 -3.20 17.53 3.37
CA LYS A 54 -3.38 17.14 4.77
C LYS A 54 -4.40 16.02 4.86
N ALA A 55 -4.03 14.91 5.47
CA ALA A 55 -4.91 13.78 5.78
C ALA A 55 -4.38 13.04 7.01
N PHE A 56 -5.24 12.40 7.77
CA PHE A 56 -4.87 11.59 8.95
C PHE A 56 -4.01 12.34 10.00
N GLY A 57 -4.12 13.66 10.07
CA GLY A 57 -3.22 14.48 10.90
C GLY A 57 -1.80 14.64 10.35
N LEU A 58 -1.52 14.12 9.17
CA LEU A 58 -0.22 14.17 8.50
C LEU A 58 -0.22 15.11 7.30
N SER A 59 0.99 15.50 6.87
CA SER A 59 1.21 16.34 5.70
C SER A 59 1.98 15.58 4.62
N PHE A 60 1.41 15.53 3.42
CA PHE A 60 1.94 14.81 2.26
C PHE A 60 2.36 15.82 1.19
N PRO A 61 3.60 15.77 0.64
CA PRO A 61 4.07 16.71 -0.36
C PRO A 61 3.33 16.61 -1.71
N ASN A 62 2.70 15.48 -2.00
CA ASN A 62 1.78 15.25 -3.11
C ASN A 62 0.90 14.02 -2.84
N GLN A 63 -0.06 13.76 -3.72
CA GLN A 63 -1.10 12.74 -3.56
C GLN A 63 -0.64 11.31 -3.85
N ILE A 64 0.54 11.10 -4.46
CA ILE A 64 0.94 9.80 -5.00
C ILE A 64 1.84 9.06 -4.03
N GLY A 65 1.41 7.88 -3.61
CA GLY A 65 2.14 6.99 -2.72
C GLY A 65 2.55 5.67 -3.35
N LEU A 66 3.55 5.05 -2.74
CA LEU A 66 3.94 3.67 -3.01
C LEU A 66 3.04 2.73 -2.21
N ALA A 67 2.38 1.78 -2.88
CA ALA A 67 1.59 0.77 -2.19
C ALA A 67 2.47 -0.31 -1.53
N ALA A 68 2.01 -0.85 -0.40
CA ALA A 68 2.65 -1.99 0.25
C ALA A 68 2.85 -3.17 -0.71
N GLY A 69 3.92 -3.94 -0.48
CA GLY A 69 4.31 -5.09 -1.28
C GLY A 69 5.45 -4.81 -2.27
N MET A 70 5.74 -3.55 -2.61
CA MET A 70 6.87 -3.20 -3.46
C MET A 70 8.17 -3.17 -2.66
N ASP A 71 8.18 -2.53 -1.52
CA ASP A 71 9.26 -2.58 -0.53
C ASP A 71 8.76 -3.31 0.73
N LYS A 72 8.81 -4.63 0.70
CA LYS A 72 8.27 -5.45 1.81
C LYS A 72 9.05 -5.29 3.10
N ASN A 73 10.35 -5.07 2.97
CA ASN A 73 11.30 -5.08 4.08
C ASN A 73 11.82 -3.70 4.47
N GLY A 74 11.26 -2.63 3.91
CA GLY A 74 11.72 -1.26 4.16
C GLY A 74 13.18 -1.05 3.77
N ALA A 75 13.62 -1.64 2.65
CA ALA A 75 15.01 -1.64 2.24
C ALA A 75 15.39 -0.42 1.38
N TYR A 76 14.40 0.27 0.75
CA TYR A 76 14.67 1.30 -0.26
C TYR A 76 13.87 2.61 -0.08
N PRO A 77 13.50 3.04 1.14
CA PRO A 77 12.58 4.16 1.33
C PRO A 77 13.15 5.51 0.84
N LYS A 78 14.45 5.77 0.98
CA LYS A 78 15.08 7.00 0.46
C LYS A 78 15.03 7.06 -1.06
N THR A 79 15.26 5.92 -1.71
CA THR A 79 15.23 5.83 -3.18
C THR A 79 13.83 6.07 -3.69
N PHE A 80 12.81 5.43 -3.10
CA PHE A 80 11.42 5.68 -3.48
C PHE A 80 10.99 7.12 -3.23
N SER A 81 11.37 7.73 -2.10
CA SER A 81 11.11 9.15 -1.87
C SER A 81 11.74 10.05 -2.94
N SER A 82 12.91 9.67 -3.47
CA SER A 82 13.62 10.39 -4.52
C SER A 82 12.96 10.25 -5.90
N LEU A 83 12.14 9.22 -6.13
CA LEU A 83 11.35 9.03 -7.35
C LEU A 83 10.07 9.91 -7.41
N GLY A 84 9.84 10.76 -6.40
CA GLY A 84 8.73 11.71 -6.37
C GLY A 84 7.46 11.19 -5.73
N PHE A 85 7.52 10.08 -4.99
CA PHE A 85 6.40 9.66 -4.14
C PHE A 85 6.17 10.65 -3.00
N GLY A 86 4.91 10.94 -2.70
CA GLY A 86 4.47 11.78 -1.58
C GLY A 86 4.34 11.00 -0.26
N HIS A 87 4.26 9.68 -0.32
CA HIS A 87 4.33 8.76 0.83
C HIS A 87 4.77 7.37 0.38
N ILE A 88 5.26 6.59 1.33
CA ILE A 88 5.75 5.23 1.08
C ILE A 88 5.08 4.31 2.08
N GLU A 89 4.50 3.21 1.61
CA GLU A 89 3.99 2.14 2.47
C GLU A 89 4.84 0.89 2.29
N ILE A 90 5.52 0.47 3.36
CA ILE A 90 6.32 -0.76 3.41
C ILE A 90 5.50 -1.92 3.97
N GLY A 91 5.96 -3.15 3.77
CA GLY A 91 5.27 -4.36 4.26
C GLY A 91 4.52 -5.07 3.13
N THR A 92 3.63 -6.00 3.46
CA THR A 92 3.05 -6.32 4.78
C THR A 92 4.09 -7.04 5.62
N ILE A 93 4.21 -6.61 6.87
CA ILE A 93 5.13 -7.13 7.88
C ILE A 93 4.36 -8.07 8.81
N THR A 94 5.00 -9.16 9.21
CA THR A 94 4.48 -10.12 10.19
C THR A 94 5.38 -10.17 11.43
N PRO A 95 4.92 -10.68 12.60
CA PRO A 95 5.73 -10.72 13.80
C PRO A 95 7.05 -11.47 13.61
N GLN A 96 6.97 -12.63 12.96
CA GLN A 96 8.12 -13.45 12.60
C GLN A 96 8.43 -13.35 11.11
N PRO A 97 9.69 -13.56 10.71
CA PRO A 97 10.04 -13.66 9.30
C PRO A 97 9.32 -14.83 8.64
N GLN A 98 8.93 -14.68 7.39
CA GLN A 98 8.35 -15.77 6.62
C GLN A 98 8.71 -15.70 5.15
N THR A 99 8.90 -16.87 4.53
CA THR A 99 9.31 -17.00 3.12
C THR A 99 8.18 -16.73 2.14
N GLY A 100 6.93 -16.76 2.62
CA GLY A 100 5.73 -16.67 1.78
C GLY A 100 5.37 -17.99 1.11
N ASN A 101 4.58 -17.92 0.04
CA ASN A 101 4.13 -19.09 -0.72
C ASN A 101 5.23 -19.60 -1.66
N ALA A 102 5.10 -20.86 -2.13
CA ALA A 102 5.99 -21.44 -3.12
C ALA A 102 6.02 -20.65 -4.44
N LYS A 103 7.18 -20.59 -5.08
CA LYS A 103 7.37 -20.03 -6.42
C LYS A 103 6.92 -21.04 -7.49
N PRO A 104 6.42 -20.57 -8.67
CA PRO A 104 6.18 -19.17 -9.05
C PRO A 104 4.95 -18.59 -8.37
N ARG A 105 5.02 -17.33 -7.96
CA ARG A 105 3.98 -16.65 -7.16
C ARG A 105 3.69 -15.20 -7.58
N LEU A 106 4.32 -14.76 -8.68
CA LEU A 106 4.09 -13.45 -9.31
C LEU A 106 4.03 -13.62 -10.82
N PHE A 107 2.95 -13.15 -11.43
CA PHE A 107 2.66 -13.34 -12.86
C PHE A 107 2.29 -12.01 -13.49
N ARG A 108 2.78 -11.78 -14.72
CA ARG A 108 2.48 -10.59 -15.52
C ARG A 108 1.61 -10.93 -16.71
N TYR A 109 0.65 -10.07 -16.97
CA TYR A 109 -0.23 -10.14 -18.14
C TYR A 109 -0.18 -8.82 -18.92
N PRO A 110 0.88 -8.64 -19.76
CA PRO A 110 1.18 -7.35 -20.41
C PRO A 110 0.05 -6.80 -21.27
N LYS A 111 -0.69 -7.67 -21.96
CA LYS A 111 -1.85 -7.29 -22.79
C LYS A 111 -2.92 -6.51 -22.00
N TYR A 112 -2.98 -6.73 -20.69
CA TYR A 112 -4.02 -6.17 -19.83
C TYR A 112 -3.46 -5.18 -18.79
N ASP A 113 -2.17 -4.86 -18.83
CA ASP A 113 -1.49 -4.09 -17.78
C ASP A 113 -1.81 -4.65 -16.37
N ALA A 114 -1.82 -5.98 -16.24
CA ALA A 114 -2.25 -6.71 -15.06
C ALA A 114 -1.13 -7.54 -14.42
N LEU A 115 -1.17 -7.65 -13.09
CA LEU A 115 -0.36 -8.59 -12.33
C LEU A 115 -1.30 -9.51 -11.53
N VAL A 116 -0.90 -10.77 -11.39
CA VAL A 116 -1.48 -11.69 -10.41
C VAL A 116 -0.40 -12.12 -9.45
N ASN A 117 -0.69 -12.11 -8.16
CA ASN A 117 0.26 -12.52 -7.14
C ASN A 117 -0.38 -13.42 -6.09
N ARG A 118 0.43 -14.35 -5.57
CA ARG A 118 0.14 -15.18 -4.41
C ARG A 118 1.34 -15.20 -3.46
N MET A 119 1.86 -13.99 -3.11
CA MET A 119 3.12 -13.83 -2.38
C MET A 119 3.10 -14.44 -0.98
N GLY A 120 2.02 -14.26 -0.21
CA GLY A 120 1.87 -14.81 1.14
C GLY A 120 2.73 -14.08 2.19
N PHE A 121 2.86 -12.76 2.06
CA PHE A 121 3.56 -11.88 3.01
C PHE A 121 5.01 -12.29 3.32
N ASN A 122 5.81 -12.60 2.29
CA ASN A 122 7.23 -12.84 2.49
C ASN A 122 7.92 -11.57 3.00
N ASN A 123 8.55 -11.65 4.18
CA ASN A 123 9.22 -10.54 4.84
C ASN A 123 10.20 -11.03 5.92
N ASP A 124 11.09 -10.13 6.38
CA ASP A 124 12.15 -10.40 7.35
C ASP A 124 11.70 -10.36 8.83
N GLY A 125 10.40 -10.16 9.09
CA GLY A 125 9.83 -9.98 10.43
C GLY A 125 9.98 -8.56 10.96
N VAL A 126 9.08 -8.20 11.89
CA VAL A 126 8.97 -6.81 12.37
C VAL A 126 10.24 -6.29 13.03
N GLU A 127 10.97 -7.12 13.78
CA GLU A 127 12.17 -6.67 14.51
C GLU A 127 13.30 -6.21 13.58
N GLU A 128 13.61 -7.03 12.59
CA GLU A 128 14.68 -6.71 11.64
C GLU A 128 14.30 -5.52 10.73
N ILE A 129 13.03 -5.43 10.36
CA ILE A 129 12.55 -4.33 9.53
C ILE A 129 12.58 -3.00 10.31
N VAL A 130 12.14 -3.00 11.57
CA VAL A 130 12.16 -1.81 12.42
C VAL A 130 13.59 -1.32 12.66
N LYS A 131 14.53 -2.22 13.03
CA LYS A 131 15.95 -1.88 13.16
C LYS A 131 16.53 -1.28 11.88
N ARG A 132 16.17 -1.86 10.72
CA ARG A 132 16.59 -1.34 9.42
C ARG A 132 16.08 0.06 9.16
N ILE A 133 14.78 0.30 9.36
CA ILE A 133 14.16 1.62 9.16
C ILE A 133 14.78 2.67 10.10
N GLU A 134 14.95 2.34 11.36
CA GLU A 134 15.59 3.23 12.32
C GLU A 134 17.00 3.67 11.86
N LYS A 135 17.77 2.75 11.31
CA LYS A 135 19.12 3.02 10.79
C LYS A 135 19.11 3.83 9.49
N ILE A 136 18.29 3.43 8.51
CA ILE A 136 18.40 4.00 7.15
C ILE A 136 17.41 5.14 6.88
N TYR A 137 16.24 5.17 7.54
CA TYR A 137 15.19 6.16 7.30
C TYR A 137 14.54 6.61 8.61
N PRO A 138 15.33 7.14 9.57
CA PRO A 138 14.81 7.56 10.87
C PRO A 138 13.77 8.68 10.73
N LYS A 139 12.80 8.70 11.63
CA LYS A 139 11.57 9.52 11.54
C LYS A 139 11.87 11.02 11.38
N GLU A 140 12.89 11.52 12.09
CA GLU A 140 13.27 12.93 12.14
C GLU A 140 13.91 13.44 10.83
N LYS A 141 14.40 12.53 9.97
CA LYS A 141 15.09 12.84 8.71
C LYS A 141 14.26 12.53 7.47
N ARG A 142 12.98 12.16 7.66
CA ARG A 142 12.10 11.80 6.54
C ARG A 142 11.68 13.02 5.74
N VAL A 143 11.58 12.84 4.44
CA VAL A 143 11.09 13.87 3.51
C VAL A 143 9.66 13.58 3.08
N VAL A 144 9.18 12.36 3.28
CA VAL A 144 7.79 11.94 3.03
C VAL A 144 7.35 10.97 4.14
N PRO A 145 6.05 10.93 4.50
CA PRO A 145 5.53 10.00 5.48
C PRO A 145 5.77 8.54 5.11
N LEU A 146 6.11 7.72 6.12
CA LEU A 146 6.26 6.28 6.02
C LEU A 146 5.10 5.57 6.70
N GLY A 147 4.32 4.84 5.90
CA GLY A 147 3.34 3.88 6.38
C GLY A 147 3.96 2.51 6.60
N ILE A 148 3.56 1.85 7.68
CA ILE A 148 3.95 0.47 7.95
C ILE A 148 2.71 -0.40 7.89
N ASN A 149 2.66 -1.28 6.89
CA ASN A 149 1.56 -2.21 6.69
C ASN A 149 1.84 -3.49 7.47
N ILE A 150 0.94 -3.87 8.36
CA ILE A 150 1.07 -5.05 9.22
C ILE A 150 -0.03 -6.06 8.95
N GLY A 151 0.27 -7.33 9.18
CA GLY A 151 -0.66 -8.42 8.93
C GLY A 151 -0.37 -9.67 9.75
N LYS A 152 -1.32 -10.61 9.70
CA LYS A 152 -1.26 -11.90 10.36
C LYS A 152 -0.21 -12.82 9.71
N GLY A 153 0.58 -13.48 10.52
CA GLY A 153 1.46 -14.57 10.09
C GLY A 153 0.67 -15.76 9.53
N ARG A 154 1.29 -16.50 8.62
CA ARG A 154 0.63 -17.62 7.93
C ARG A 154 0.21 -18.73 8.89
N LYS A 155 1.06 -19.01 9.90
CA LYS A 155 0.87 -20.12 10.86
C LYS A 155 -0.08 -19.77 12.01
N THR A 156 -0.35 -18.49 12.25
CA THR A 156 -1.19 -18.04 13.35
C THR A 156 -2.65 -18.38 13.07
N PRO A 157 -3.34 -19.09 13.98
CA PRO A 157 -4.78 -19.34 13.88
C PRO A 157 -5.58 -18.03 13.85
N ILE A 158 -6.80 -18.07 13.31
CA ILE A 158 -7.59 -16.85 13.12
C ILE A 158 -8.06 -16.24 14.45
N ASP A 159 -8.39 -17.06 15.42
CA ASP A 159 -8.76 -16.66 16.79
C ASP A 159 -7.64 -15.94 17.55
N LYS A 160 -6.37 -16.20 17.18
CA LYS A 160 -5.17 -15.52 17.70
C LYS A 160 -4.62 -14.46 16.76
N ALA A 161 -5.37 -14.09 15.71
CA ALA A 161 -4.89 -13.10 14.73
C ALA A 161 -4.49 -11.78 15.39
N HIS A 162 -5.28 -11.31 16.38
CA HIS A 162 -5.02 -10.06 17.10
C HIS A 162 -3.64 -10.00 17.75
N ASP A 163 -3.09 -11.12 18.24
CA ASP A 163 -1.76 -11.18 18.86
C ASP A 163 -0.66 -10.74 17.89
N ASP A 164 -0.75 -11.18 16.64
CA ASP A 164 0.21 -10.82 15.60
C ASP A 164 0.18 -9.33 15.28
N TYR A 165 -1.02 -8.77 15.15
CA TYR A 165 -1.17 -7.34 14.87
C TYR A 165 -0.72 -6.48 16.06
N VAL A 166 -1.07 -6.86 17.29
CA VAL A 166 -0.63 -6.20 18.53
C VAL A 166 0.89 -6.22 18.63
N SER A 167 1.50 -7.38 18.40
CA SER A 167 2.96 -7.54 18.42
C SER A 167 3.65 -6.64 17.38
N CYS A 168 3.17 -6.65 16.13
CA CYS A 168 3.71 -5.79 15.09
C CYS A 168 3.51 -4.30 15.42
N LEU A 169 2.29 -3.93 15.85
CA LEU A 169 1.93 -2.55 16.17
C LEU A 169 2.86 -1.98 17.25
N ARG A 170 3.02 -2.68 18.37
CA ARG A 170 3.89 -2.26 19.48
C ARG A 170 5.34 -2.04 19.02
N LYS A 171 5.88 -2.96 18.22
CA LYS A 171 7.27 -2.91 17.77
C LYS A 171 7.53 -1.82 16.73
N CYS A 172 6.60 -1.60 15.80
CA CYS A 172 6.79 -0.61 14.73
C CYS A 172 6.27 0.79 15.07
N TYR A 173 5.53 0.96 16.18
CA TYR A 173 4.81 2.19 16.51
C TYR A 173 5.66 3.45 16.47
N LYS A 174 6.83 3.39 17.09
CA LYS A 174 7.77 4.53 17.18
C LYS A 174 8.28 4.97 15.81
N GLN A 175 8.42 4.02 14.88
CA GLN A 175 8.97 4.26 13.56
C GLN A 175 7.91 4.56 12.49
N ALA A 176 6.63 4.36 12.74
CA ALA A 176 5.58 4.64 11.77
C ALA A 176 5.13 6.10 11.81
N ASP A 177 4.81 6.69 10.65
CA ASP A 177 4.03 7.91 10.55
C ASP A 177 2.53 7.59 10.50
N TYR A 178 2.16 6.46 9.88
CA TYR A 178 0.86 5.80 10.00
C TYR A 178 1.03 4.28 9.95
N ILE A 179 0.07 3.55 10.49
CA ILE A 179 0.08 2.07 10.47
C ILE A 179 -1.14 1.58 9.71
N THR A 180 -0.91 0.71 8.73
CA THR A 180 -1.97 0.07 7.95
C THR A 180 -2.27 -1.31 8.49
N ILE A 181 -3.51 -1.53 8.93
CA ILE A 181 -4.04 -2.81 9.36
C ILE A 181 -4.56 -3.57 8.14
N ASN A 182 -3.81 -4.56 7.70
CA ASN A 182 -4.12 -5.31 6.48
C ASN A 182 -4.90 -6.60 6.79
N ILE A 183 -6.22 -6.50 6.76
CA ILE A 183 -7.13 -7.65 6.96
C ILE A 183 -7.63 -8.25 5.64
N SER A 184 -7.13 -7.80 4.50
CA SER A 184 -7.76 -8.00 3.18
C SER A 184 -6.98 -8.91 2.22
N SER A 185 -5.84 -9.49 2.65
CA SER A 185 -5.03 -10.34 1.78
C SER A 185 -5.78 -11.62 1.37
N PRO A 186 -5.89 -11.90 0.06
CA PRO A 186 -6.48 -13.16 -0.40
C PRO A 186 -5.51 -14.34 -0.29
N ASN A 187 -4.25 -14.08 0.04
CA ASN A 187 -3.15 -15.04 0.00
C ASN A 187 -2.72 -15.53 1.39
N THR A 188 -3.44 -15.10 2.43
CA THR A 188 -3.25 -15.53 3.82
C THR A 188 -4.48 -16.33 4.26
N PRO A 189 -4.32 -17.60 4.73
CA PRO A 189 -5.45 -18.43 5.10
C PRO A 189 -6.36 -17.75 6.11
N ASN A 190 -7.67 -17.83 5.88
CA ASN A 190 -8.76 -17.42 6.76
C ASN A 190 -8.77 -15.94 7.18
N LEU A 191 -7.82 -15.11 6.69
CA LEU A 191 -7.71 -13.72 7.11
C LEU A 191 -9.01 -12.92 6.89
N ARG A 192 -9.74 -13.23 5.82
CA ARG A 192 -11.00 -12.56 5.49
C ARG A 192 -12.18 -12.99 6.36
N GLU A 193 -12.03 -14.05 7.15
CA GLU A 193 -13.04 -14.47 8.14
C GLU A 193 -13.20 -13.41 9.26
N LEU A 194 -12.17 -12.61 9.52
CA LEU A 194 -12.28 -11.44 10.42
C LEU A 194 -13.35 -10.43 10.00
N HIS A 195 -13.77 -10.46 8.73
CA HIS A 195 -14.83 -9.59 8.22
C HIS A 195 -16.24 -10.10 8.54
N GLN A 196 -16.37 -11.35 8.97
CA GLN A 196 -17.65 -12.00 9.19
C GLN A 196 -18.19 -11.74 10.60
N GLY A 197 -19.49 -11.50 10.69
CA GLY A 197 -20.20 -11.35 11.95
C GLY A 197 -19.68 -10.24 12.85
N ASP A 198 -19.66 -10.50 14.16
CA ASP A 198 -19.28 -9.53 15.19
C ASP A 198 -17.78 -9.55 15.54
N LEU A 199 -16.97 -10.31 14.80
CA LEU A 199 -15.54 -10.47 15.10
C LEU A 199 -14.72 -9.20 14.82
N ILE A 200 -15.14 -8.39 13.85
CA ILE A 200 -14.37 -7.23 13.40
C ILE A 200 -14.27 -6.14 14.47
N ALA A 201 -15.35 -5.83 15.19
CA ALA A 201 -15.35 -4.73 16.16
C ALA A 201 -14.41 -4.97 17.35
N PRO A 202 -14.45 -6.13 18.07
CA PRO A 202 -13.47 -6.41 19.13
C PRO A 202 -12.03 -6.40 18.63
N PHE A 203 -11.77 -6.95 17.44
CA PHE A 203 -10.45 -6.94 16.83
C PHE A 203 -9.92 -5.52 16.61
N LEU A 204 -10.71 -4.64 16.01
CA LEU A 204 -10.32 -3.24 15.77
C LEU A 204 -10.16 -2.46 17.08
N GLN A 205 -11.01 -2.74 18.08
CA GLN A 205 -10.95 -2.11 19.41
C GLN A 205 -9.62 -2.41 20.10
N ILE A 206 -9.19 -3.68 20.14
CA ILE A 206 -7.91 -4.09 20.72
C ILE A 206 -6.75 -3.33 20.07
N LEU A 207 -6.76 -3.18 18.76
CA LEU A 207 -5.68 -2.48 18.04
C LEU A 207 -5.67 -0.98 18.34
N MET A 208 -6.85 -0.36 18.45
CA MET A 208 -6.95 1.05 18.80
C MET A 208 -6.47 1.33 20.24
N GLU A 209 -6.85 0.48 21.18
CA GLU A 209 -6.39 0.55 22.57
C GLU A 209 -4.87 0.36 22.65
N THR A 210 -4.34 -0.65 21.95
CA THR A 210 -2.89 -0.87 21.83
C THR A 210 -2.18 0.38 21.29
N GLY A 211 -2.75 1.02 20.25
CA GLY A 211 -2.19 2.25 19.69
C GLY A 211 -2.16 3.40 20.71
N ARG A 212 -3.23 3.59 21.50
CA ARG A 212 -3.29 4.58 22.57
C ARG A 212 -2.27 4.32 23.67
N ASP A 213 -2.11 3.06 24.06
CA ASP A 213 -1.12 2.65 25.08
C ASP A 213 0.31 2.88 24.59
N CYS A 214 0.60 2.58 23.32
CA CYS A 214 1.90 2.89 22.74
C CYS A 214 2.16 4.40 22.69
N ALA A 215 1.16 5.23 22.37
CA ALA A 215 1.31 6.69 22.39
C ALA A 215 1.68 7.21 23.79
N LYS A 216 1.03 6.70 24.83
CA LYS A 216 1.35 7.03 26.23
C LYS A 216 2.76 6.53 26.59
N LEU A 217 3.09 5.26 26.30
CA LEU A 217 4.38 4.66 26.61
C LEU A 217 5.56 5.42 26.00
N PHE A 218 5.41 5.88 24.75
CA PHE A 218 6.47 6.59 24.02
C PHE A 218 6.37 8.13 24.16
N ASN A 219 5.42 8.63 24.93
CA ASN A 219 5.17 10.06 25.11
C ASN A 219 5.13 10.83 23.77
N GLN A 220 4.32 10.33 22.83
CA GLN A 220 4.14 10.93 21.51
C GLN A 220 2.67 10.99 21.11
N ASN A 221 2.36 11.78 20.09
CA ASN A 221 1.02 11.81 19.51
C ASN A 221 0.61 10.43 18.99
N THR A 222 -0.69 10.14 18.98
CA THR A 222 -1.22 8.90 18.44
C THR A 222 -0.87 8.76 16.96
N VAL A 223 -0.31 7.61 16.60
CA VAL A 223 -0.03 7.25 15.20
C VAL A 223 -1.35 6.83 14.54
N PRO A 224 -1.73 7.44 13.39
CA PRO A 224 -2.96 7.08 12.69
C PRO A 224 -3.00 5.60 12.30
N LEU A 225 -4.08 4.91 12.65
CA LEU A 225 -4.37 3.57 12.18
C LEU A 225 -5.30 3.63 10.97
N ILE A 226 -4.91 3.00 9.87
CA ILE A 226 -5.64 3.00 8.61
C ILE A 226 -5.99 1.56 8.24
N LEU A 227 -7.25 1.31 7.88
CA LEU A 227 -7.73 -0.03 7.57
C LEU A 227 -7.59 -0.31 6.07
N LYS A 228 -6.98 -1.44 5.67
CA LYS A 228 -6.90 -1.84 4.25
C LYS A 228 -7.90 -2.95 3.95
N ILE A 229 -8.86 -2.63 3.07
CA ILE A 229 -10.00 -3.47 2.74
C ILE A 229 -9.82 -4.26 1.44
N SER A 230 -10.63 -5.33 1.30
CA SER A 230 -10.71 -6.14 0.09
C SER A 230 -11.69 -5.55 -0.92
N PRO A 231 -11.38 -5.59 -2.24
CA PRO A 231 -12.33 -5.21 -3.27
C PRO A 231 -13.43 -6.26 -3.50
N ASP A 232 -13.28 -7.45 -2.93
CA ASP A 232 -14.20 -8.58 -3.14
C ASP A 232 -15.33 -8.61 -2.09
N GLU A 233 -15.29 -7.71 -1.11
CA GLU A 233 -16.35 -7.55 -0.11
C GLU A 233 -17.65 -7.05 -0.73
N SER A 234 -18.79 -7.49 -0.17
CA SER A 234 -20.09 -6.92 -0.48
C SER A 234 -20.22 -5.49 0.08
N TYR A 235 -21.06 -4.66 -0.48
CA TYR A 235 -21.29 -3.31 0.04
C TYR A 235 -21.78 -3.32 1.50
N LYS A 236 -22.62 -4.30 1.87
CA LYS A 236 -23.09 -4.50 3.26
C LYS A 236 -21.92 -4.83 4.22
N SER A 237 -20.99 -5.69 3.77
CA SER A 237 -19.77 -5.99 4.53
C SER A 237 -18.87 -4.77 4.68
N LEU A 238 -18.68 -4.01 3.60
CA LEU A 238 -17.89 -2.77 3.62
C LEU A 238 -18.51 -1.72 4.53
N GLU A 239 -19.82 -1.56 4.53
CA GLU A 239 -20.56 -0.66 5.43
C GLU A 239 -20.31 -1.02 6.89
N ASN A 240 -20.46 -2.30 7.25
CA ASN A 240 -20.19 -2.77 8.62
C ASN A 240 -18.73 -2.56 9.02
N ILE A 241 -17.78 -3.01 8.18
CA ILE A 241 -16.33 -2.92 8.48
C ILE A 241 -15.88 -1.46 8.64
N VAL A 242 -16.23 -0.61 7.69
CA VAL A 242 -15.77 0.78 7.67
C VAL A 242 -16.54 1.62 8.69
N GLY A 243 -17.82 1.38 8.90
CA GLY A 243 -18.60 2.00 9.97
C GLY A 243 -18.01 1.71 11.33
N ARG A 244 -17.74 0.43 11.66
CA ARG A 244 -17.07 0.05 12.92
C ARG A 244 -15.68 0.67 13.08
N ALA A 245 -14.88 0.69 12.01
CA ALA A 245 -13.56 1.31 12.05
C ALA A 245 -13.65 2.82 12.37
N MET A 246 -14.62 3.51 11.77
CA MET A 246 -14.88 4.93 12.01
C MET A 246 -15.33 5.19 13.45
N ASP A 247 -16.30 4.41 13.97
CA ASP A 247 -16.83 4.53 15.35
C ASP A 247 -15.74 4.29 16.39
N ILE A 248 -14.82 3.34 16.16
CA ILE A 248 -13.72 3.00 17.08
C ILE A 248 -12.61 4.07 17.05
N GLY A 249 -12.54 4.88 15.97
CA GLY A 249 -11.61 5.98 15.84
C GLY A 249 -10.41 5.71 14.93
N PHE A 250 -10.51 4.75 13.98
CA PHE A 250 -9.55 4.64 12.90
C PHE A 250 -9.50 5.95 12.10
N SER A 251 -8.34 6.25 11.54
CA SER A 251 -8.12 7.55 10.87
C SER A 251 -8.51 7.55 9.40
N GLY A 252 -8.77 6.39 8.80
CA GLY A 252 -9.14 6.28 7.39
C GLY A 252 -9.05 4.87 6.85
N VAL A 253 -9.21 4.74 5.52
CA VAL A 253 -9.26 3.46 4.82
C VAL A 253 -8.42 3.46 3.54
N ILE A 254 -7.81 2.33 3.21
CA ILE A 254 -7.16 2.07 1.91
C ILE A 254 -8.08 1.18 1.07
N ALA A 255 -8.62 1.73 -0.03
CA ALA A 255 -9.53 1.07 -0.96
C ALA A 255 -8.88 0.94 -2.36
N ALA A 256 -8.48 -0.27 -2.75
CA ALA A 256 -8.56 -1.53 -2.05
C ALA A 256 -7.33 -2.41 -2.36
N ASN A 257 -7.28 -3.60 -1.73
CA ASN A 257 -6.28 -4.62 -2.02
C ASN A 257 -6.50 -5.25 -3.41
N THR A 258 -5.76 -6.32 -3.73
CA THR A 258 -5.95 -7.13 -4.94
C THR A 258 -7.20 -8.00 -4.85
N SER A 259 -7.77 -8.37 -6.00
CA SER A 259 -9.01 -9.14 -6.13
C SER A 259 -8.75 -10.59 -6.53
N VAL A 260 -9.49 -11.55 -5.96
CA VAL A 260 -9.59 -12.91 -6.50
C VAL A 260 -10.66 -13.02 -7.57
N ASN A 261 -11.54 -12.04 -7.67
CA ASN A 261 -12.59 -12.01 -8.68
C ASN A 261 -12.00 -11.76 -10.07
N ARG A 262 -12.54 -12.42 -11.08
CA ARG A 262 -12.16 -12.25 -12.50
C ARG A 262 -13.16 -11.37 -13.26
N PHE A 263 -14.14 -10.78 -12.56
CA PHE A 263 -15.10 -9.80 -13.06
C PHE A 263 -15.93 -10.32 -14.26
N ASN A 264 -16.20 -11.64 -14.29
CA ASN A 264 -16.94 -12.32 -15.38
C ASN A 264 -16.31 -12.10 -16.77
N ARG A 265 -15.00 -11.91 -16.82
CA ARG A 265 -14.25 -11.74 -18.07
C ARG A 265 -13.53 -13.04 -18.43
N LYS A 266 -14.01 -13.71 -19.50
CA LYS A 266 -13.49 -15.00 -19.98
C LYS A 266 -11.96 -14.99 -20.18
N GLU A 267 -11.40 -13.87 -20.64
CA GLU A 267 -9.97 -13.72 -20.81
C GLU A 267 -9.17 -13.76 -19.50
N PHE A 268 -9.80 -13.47 -18.34
CA PHE A 268 -9.16 -13.53 -17.03
C PHE A 268 -9.34 -14.87 -16.32
N GLU A 269 -10.22 -15.74 -16.79
CA GLU A 269 -10.37 -17.11 -16.27
C GLU A 269 -9.10 -17.95 -16.43
N LYS A 270 -8.31 -17.64 -17.47
CA LYS A 270 -7.02 -18.28 -17.75
C LYS A 270 -5.86 -17.75 -16.88
N PHE A 271 -6.11 -16.75 -16.05
CA PHE A 271 -5.06 -16.21 -15.19
C PHE A 271 -4.82 -17.16 -14.01
N GLU A 272 -3.57 -17.18 -13.56
CA GLU A 272 -3.14 -17.92 -12.38
C GLU A 272 -3.97 -17.55 -11.15
N LEU A 273 -4.07 -18.47 -10.18
CA LEU A 273 -4.70 -18.22 -8.90
C LEU A 273 -3.92 -17.16 -8.12
N GLY A 274 -4.63 -16.28 -7.41
CA GLY A 274 -4.05 -15.22 -6.62
C GLY A 274 -4.75 -13.87 -6.80
N GLY A 275 -4.23 -12.86 -6.18
CA GLY A 275 -4.77 -11.50 -6.20
C GLY A 275 -4.44 -10.78 -7.52
N LEU A 276 -5.46 -10.43 -8.28
CA LEU A 276 -5.39 -9.63 -9.51
C LEU A 276 -5.23 -8.15 -9.16
N SER A 277 -4.30 -7.48 -9.85
CA SER A 277 -4.04 -6.05 -9.74
C SER A 277 -3.79 -5.41 -11.10
N GLY A 278 -3.64 -4.09 -11.14
CA GLY A 278 -3.44 -3.32 -12.37
C GLY A 278 -4.75 -2.82 -12.97
N LYS A 279 -4.73 -2.52 -14.25
CA LYS A 279 -5.86 -1.91 -14.97
C LYS A 279 -7.21 -2.65 -14.80
N PRO A 280 -7.27 -3.98 -14.75
CA PRO A 280 -8.55 -4.71 -14.61
C PRO A 280 -9.37 -4.36 -13.37
N ILE A 281 -8.74 -3.97 -12.25
CA ILE A 281 -9.46 -3.66 -11.00
C ILE A 281 -9.86 -2.18 -10.86
N GLU A 282 -9.56 -1.34 -11.84
CA GLU A 282 -9.77 0.11 -11.77
C GLU A 282 -11.23 0.47 -11.49
N THR A 283 -12.15 -0.03 -12.32
CA THR A 283 -13.59 0.27 -12.22
C THR A 283 -14.14 -0.13 -10.85
N LYS A 284 -13.82 -1.34 -10.39
CA LYS A 284 -14.29 -1.83 -9.08
C LYS A 284 -13.73 -0.98 -7.94
N SER A 285 -12.45 -0.60 -8.01
CA SER A 285 -11.84 0.28 -7.00
C SER A 285 -12.51 1.66 -6.97
N VAL A 286 -12.81 2.27 -8.12
CA VAL A 286 -13.53 3.56 -8.20
C VAL A 286 -14.92 3.45 -7.59
N GLN A 287 -15.66 2.37 -7.89
CA GLN A 287 -16.99 2.13 -7.33
C GLN A 287 -16.96 2.02 -5.79
N ILE A 288 -15.97 1.29 -5.25
CA ILE A 288 -15.80 1.15 -3.79
C ILE A 288 -15.47 2.50 -3.16
N ILE A 289 -14.52 3.25 -3.72
CA ILE A 289 -14.16 4.59 -3.22
C ILE A 289 -15.40 5.49 -3.18
N LYS A 290 -16.17 5.53 -4.28
CA LYS A 290 -17.39 6.34 -4.37
C LYS A 290 -18.45 5.92 -3.34
N PHE A 291 -18.62 4.61 -3.12
CA PHE A 291 -19.51 4.08 -2.10
C PHE A 291 -19.09 4.52 -0.70
N LEU A 292 -17.84 4.30 -0.34
CA LEU A 292 -17.31 4.64 0.98
C LEU A 292 -17.31 6.14 1.25
N ALA A 293 -16.97 6.96 0.25
CA ALA A 293 -17.01 8.41 0.39
C ALA A 293 -18.42 8.91 0.70
N LYS A 294 -19.43 8.36 0.03
CA LYS A 294 -20.85 8.67 0.32
C LYS A 294 -21.28 8.14 1.69
N LEU A 295 -20.94 6.91 2.02
CA LEU A 295 -21.26 6.27 3.29
C LEU A 295 -20.77 7.10 4.50
N THR A 296 -19.61 7.73 4.35
CA THR A 296 -18.95 8.48 5.43
C THR A 296 -19.13 10.00 5.29
N ASP A 297 -20.07 10.48 4.47
CA ASP A 297 -20.27 11.92 4.18
C ASP A 297 -18.97 12.64 3.82
N TYR A 298 -18.04 11.95 3.15
CA TYR A 298 -16.70 12.47 2.82
C TYR A 298 -15.85 12.88 4.04
N LYS A 299 -16.18 12.40 5.25
CA LYS A 299 -15.47 12.74 6.50
C LYS A 299 -14.38 11.73 6.88
N PHE A 300 -14.40 10.54 6.30
CA PHE A 300 -13.42 9.48 6.56
C PHE A 300 -12.43 9.37 5.40
N PRO A 301 -11.17 9.81 5.57
CA PRO A 301 -10.20 9.90 4.47
C PRO A 301 -9.92 8.56 3.80
N ILE A 302 -9.84 8.56 2.47
CA ILE A 302 -9.66 7.35 1.66
C ILE A 302 -8.37 7.45 0.86
N ILE A 303 -7.49 6.44 0.97
CA ILE A 303 -6.39 6.23 0.03
C ILE A 303 -6.87 5.29 -1.07
N GLY A 304 -6.94 5.79 -2.31
CA GLY A 304 -7.38 5.03 -3.48
C GLY A 304 -6.25 4.17 -4.06
N VAL A 305 -6.49 2.86 -4.18
CA VAL A 305 -5.51 1.90 -4.75
C VAL A 305 -6.18 1.02 -5.81
N GLY A 306 -5.41 0.57 -6.80
CA GLY A 306 -5.88 -0.37 -7.83
C GLY A 306 -6.21 0.30 -9.16
N GLY A 307 -5.46 -0.02 -10.20
CA GLY A 307 -5.69 0.44 -11.57
C GLY A 307 -5.33 1.88 -11.87
N VAL A 308 -4.58 2.58 -11.02
CA VAL A 308 -4.02 3.91 -11.36
C VAL A 308 -2.93 3.72 -12.41
N SER A 309 -3.24 3.93 -13.68
CA SER A 309 -2.34 3.66 -14.81
C SER A 309 -1.98 4.90 -15.64
N ASN A 310 -2.71 5.99 -15.47
CA ASN A 310 -2.51 7.28 -16.11
C ASN A 310 -3.20 8.40 -15.31
N THR A 311 -3.12 9.62 -15.77
CA THR A 311 -3.73 10.80 -15.14
C THR A 311 -5.24 10.66 -15.01
N ASP A 312 -5.94 10.18 -16.04
CA ASP A 312 -7.39 10.07 -16.02
C ASP A 312 -7.88 9.04 -14.98
N SER A 313 -7.20 7.90 -14.87
CA SER A 313 -7.51 6.88 -13.85
C SER A 313 -7.27 7.40 -12.42
N ALA A 314 -6.27 8.24 -12.23
CA ALA A 314 -6.01 8.93 -10.98
C ALA A 314 -7.13 9.94 -10.67
N ILE A 315 -7.50 10.76 -11.64
CA ILE A 315 -8.58 11.75 -11.55
C ILE A 315 -9.91 11.08 -11.16
N ARG A 316 -10.28 9.98 -11.84
CA ARG A 316 -11.52 9.25 -11.50
C ARG A 316 -11.57 8.81 -10.04
N LYS A 317 -10.45 8.40 -9.44
CA LYS A 317 -10.40 8.02 -8.02
C LYS A 317 -10.51 9.22 -7.08
N LEU A 318 -9.84 10.32 -7.41
CA LEU A 318 -9.93 11.57 -6.64
C LEU A 318 -11.36 12.14 -6.69
N ASP A 319 -11.98 12.13 -7.87
CA ASP A 319 -13.38 12.58 -8.06
C ASP A 319 -14.38 11.64 -7.37
N ALA A 320 -14.06 10.35 -7.24
CA ALA A 320 -14.84 9.39 -6.47
C ALA A 320 -14.76 9.62 -4.95
N GLY A 321 -13.79 10.39 -4.46
CA GLY A 321 -13.65 10.74 -3.05
C GLY A 321 -12.32 10.33 -2.40
N ALA A 322 -11.33 9.81 -3.12
CA ALA A 322 -10.02 9.58 -2.54
C ALA A 322 -9.27 10.88 -2.27
N CYS A 323 -8.52 10.96 -1.15
CA CYS A 323 -7.64 12.09 -0.84
C CYS A 323 -6.19 11.83 -1.29
N LEU A 324 -5.77 10.59 -1.22
CA LEU A 324 -4.46 10.11 -1.62
C LEU A 324 -4.61 8.90 -2.55
N LEU A 325 -3.57 8.60 -3.30
CA LEU A 325 -3.52 7.47 -4.22
C LEU A 325 -2.26 6.64 -3.94
N GLN A 326 -2.37 5.32 -4.12
CA GLN A 326 -1.20 4.45 -4.11
C GLN A 326 -1.08 3.70 -5.43
N ILE A 327 0.15 3.48 -5.89
CA ILE A 327 0.47 2.74 -7.10
C ILE A 327 1.39 1.55 -6.80
N TYR A 328 1.19 0.45 -7.52
CA TYR A 328 2.02 -0.75 -7.52
C TYR A 328 2.27 -1.22 -8.95
N SER A 329 1.26 -1.83 -9.61
CA SER A 329 1.39 -2.43 -10.95
C SER A 329 1.83 -1.43 -12.01
N SER A 330 1.37 -0.18 -11.92
CA SER A 330 1.77 0.88 -12.85
C SER A 330 3.24 1.24 -12.76
N LEU A 331 3.89 1.09 -11.61
CA LEU A 331 5.34 1.26 -11.53
C LEU A 331 6.06 0.22 -12.39
N VAL A 332 5.57 -1.02 -12.43
CA VAL A 332 6.11 -2.10 -13.27
C VAL A 332 5.89 -1.82 -14.76
N TYR A 333 4.73 -1.30 -15.15
CA TYR A 333 4.38 -1.06 -16.56
C TYR A 333 4.85 0.27 -17.10
N GLN A 334 4.84 1.34 -16.29
CA GLN A 334 5.15 2.71 -16.70
C GLN A 334 6.58 3.15 -16.35
N GLY A 335 7.22 2.45 -15.38
CA GLY A 335 8.59 2.70 -14.94
C GLY A 335 8.75 3.77 -13.85
N PRO A 336 10.01 4.02 -13.45
CA PRO A 336 10.34 4.83 -12.27
C PRO A 336 9.98 6.32 -12.37
N SER A 337 9.75 6.85 -13.57
CA SER A 337 9.34 8.25 -13.76
C SER A 337 7.84 8.46 -13.58
N PHE A 338 7.05 7.41 -13.51
CA PHE A 338 5.60 7.54 -13.46
C PHE A 338 5.08 8.25 -12.20
N PRO A 339 5.62 8.01 -10.99
CA PRO A 339 5.16 8.70 -9.78
C PRO A 339 5.28 10.22 -9.88
N SER A 340 6.47 10.73 -10.26
CA SER A 340 6.71 12.16 -10.38
C SER A 340 5.90 12.82 -11.49
N GLN A 341 5.74 12.14 -12.63
CA GLN A 341 4.92 12.66 -13.75
C GLN A 341 3.45 12.74 -13.35
N LEU A 342 2.93 11.71 -12.69
CA LEU A 342 1.55 11.70 -12.20
C LEU A 342 1.33 12.78 -11.13
N ALA A 343 2.25 12.93 -10.16
CA ALA A 343 2.19 13.96 -9.15
C ALA A 343 2.17 15.38 -9.78
N ASN A 344 3.01 15.61 -10.80
CA ASN A 344 3.05 16.88 -11.50
C ASN A 344 1.77 17.17 -12.31
N SER A 345 1.19 16.16 -12.96
CA SER A 345 -0.07 16.32 -13.70
C SER A 345 -1.28 16.64 -12.79
N LEU A 346 -1.19 16.23 -11.52
CA LEU A 346 -2.24 16.47 -10.52
C LEU A 346 -1.97 17.69 -9.62
N SER A 347 -0.86 18.41 -9.81
CA SER A 347 -0.41 19.49 -8.92
C SER A 347 -1.41 20.66 -8.80
N HIS A 348 -2.32 20.83 -9.75
CA HIS A 348 -3.35 21.88 -9.74
C HIS A 348 -4.68 21.41 -9.11
N ARG A 349 -4.78 20.14 -8.70
CA ARG A 349 -5.97 19.58 -8.10
C ARG A 349 -5.79 19.41 -6.59
N ALA A 350 -5.89 20.51 -5.85
CA ALA A 350 -6.00 20.43 -4.40
C ALA A 350 -7.48 20.32 -4.00
N ARG A 351 -7.94 19.13 -3.56
CA ARG A 351 -9.12 19.07 -2.69
C ARG A 351 -8.65 19.34 -1.27
N LYS A 352 -9.20 20.36 -0.66
CA LYS A 352 -9.14 20.53 0.79
C LYS A 352 -10.07 19.48 1.41
N TRP A 353 -9.50 18.48 2.07
CA TRP A 353 -10.21 17.72 3.09
C TRP A 353 -10.14 18.56 4.34
N ASN A 354 -11.28 19.06 4.80
CA ASN A 354 -11.38 19.83 6.03
C ASN A 354 -11.30 18.90 7.24
#